data_8d81fb0b1367cb97b0571cade2fe9abd
#
_entry.id   8d81fb0b1367cb97b0571cade2fe9abd
#
_cell.length_a   1.000
_cell.length_b   1.000
_cell.length_c   1.000
_cell.angle_alpha   90.00
_cell.angle_beta   90.00
_cell.angle_gamma   90.00
#
_symmetry.space_group_name_H-M   'P 1'
#
loop_
_entity.id
_entity.type
_entity.pdbx_description
1 polymer ?
#
loop_
_entity_poly.entity_id
_entity_poly.type
_entity_poly.pdbx_seq_one_letter_code
_entity_poly.pdbx_strand_id
1 'polypeptide(L)'
;MPASGAADPKGEDYSTAILKQKHRPNRLIVDEALNEDNSIVCLSQVKTEQLQLFRGDTVVLRGKKRRQTVCIVLTDETCAEERVRMNRVTRNNLRVRLGDVISIQACPDVKYGKRVHVLPVDDTIQGLTGNLFEVFLKPYFLEAYRPVHKGDIFLVRGGMRAVEFKVVETDPIPHCIVAPDTVIHCEGEAIKREDEEESLNDIGYDDIGGCRKQMAQIKEMVELPLRHPALFKAIGVKPPRGILLYGPPGTGKTLVARAVANETGAFFFLINGPEIMSKLAGESESNLRKAFEEAEKNAPAIIFIDELDAIAPKREKTHGEVERRIVSQLLTLMDGLKQRTHVVVMAATNRPNSVDPALRRFGRFDREIDIGIPDSTGRLEIMQIHTKNMKLSDDVDLERIAMETHGHVGADLAALCSEAALQAIRKKMILIDLEDESIDADLLNSLAVTMDDFRWALGQSNPSALRETLVEVPQVNWEDIGGLEEVKRELQELVQYPVEYPDKFLKFGMTPSRGVLFYGPPGCGKTLLAKAIANECQANFVSIKGPEMLTMWFGESEANVRDVFDKARQAAPCILFFDELDSIAKARGGGGGDAGARPTVSSTRS
;
A
#
# COMPACT_ATOMS: atom_id res chain seq x y z
N MET A 1 -52.20 -19.51 18.37
CA MET A 1 -51.16 -18.51 18.15
C MET A 1 -49.90 -19.24 17.76
N PRO A 2 -49.36 -19.09 16.55
CA PRO A 2 -48.11 -19.72 16.16
C PRO A 2 -46.94 -18.84 16.54
N ALA A 3 -45.93 -19.47 17.12
CA ALA A 3 -44.67 -18.86 17.48
C ALA A 3 -43.89 -18.42 16.21
N SER A 4 -43.52 -17.17 16.20
CA SER A 4 -42.67 -16.58 15.18
C SER A 4 -41.25 -17.20 15.25
N GLY A 5 -40.84 -17.86 14.15
CA GLY A 5 -39.48 -18.35 13.98
C GLY A 5 -38.46 -17.19 14.04
N ALA A 6 -37.56 -17.29 15.00
CA ALA A 6 -36.38 -16.47 15.03
C ALA A 6 -35.49 -16.85 13.83
N ALA A 7 -35.28 -15.91 12.92
CA ALA A 7 -34.26 -16.04 11.89
C ALA A 7 -32.89 -16.09 12.58
N ASP A 8 -32.11 -17.12 12.28
CA ASP A 8 -30.69 -17.20 12.69
C ASP A 8 -29.94 -15.95 12.24
N PRO A 9 -29.18 -15.26 13.09
CA PRO A 9 -28.34 -14.17 12.69
C PRO A 9 -27.24 -14.74 11.79
N LYS A 10 -27.24 -14.35 10.52
CA LYS A 10 -26.11 -14.55 9.61
C LYS A 10 -24.86 -14.11 10.37
N GLY A 11 -23.94 -15.03 10.58
CA GLY A 11 -22.71 -14.76 11.31
C GLY A 11 -22.06 -13.50 10.75
N GLU A 12 -21.98 -12.45 11.56
CA GLU A 12 -21.33 -11.20 11.16
C GLU A 12 -19.86 -11.49 10.91
N ASP A 13 -19.40 -11.20 9.69
CA ASP A 13 -18.00 -11.28 9.33
C ASP A 13 -17.22 -10.14 10.01
N TYR A 14 -16.51 -10.46 11.09
CA TYR A 14 -15.70 -9.52 11.85
C TYR A 14 -14.29 -9.30 11.27
N SER A 15 -13.94 -9.95 10.16
CA SER A 15 -12.59 -9.87 9.56
C SER A 15 -12.15 -8.44 9.19
N THR A 16 -13.12 -7.56 8.90
CA THR A 16 -12.88 -6.15 8.58
C THR A 16 -13.33 -5.18 9.67
N ALA A 17 -13.66 -5.67 10.87
CA ALA A 17 -14.22 -4.84 11.95
C ALA A 17 -13.31 -3.67 12.35
N ILE A 18 -11.98 -3.84 12.27
CA ILE A 18 -10.99 -2.80 12.59
C ILE A 18 -11.02 -1.63 11.60
N LEU A 19 -11.51 -1.84 10.36
CA LEU A 19 -11.63 -0.81 9.34
C LEU A 19 -12.93 0.00 9.47
N LYS A 20 -13.93 -0.51 10.22
CA LYS A 20 -15.19 0.22 10.45
C LYS A 20 -14.88 1.48 11.26
N GLN A 21 -15.04 2.63 10.64
CA GLN A 21 -14.89 3.92 11.31
C GLN A 21 -16.00 4.07 12.35
N LYS A 22 -15.61 4.21 13.63
CA LYS A 22 -16.57 4.54 14.68
C LYS A 22 -16.92 6.02 14.54
N HIS A 23 -18.17 6.34 14.24
CA HIS A 23 -18.67 7.71 14.31
C HIS A 23 -18.56 8.21 15.76
N ARG A 24 -17.56 9.07 15.99
CA ARG A 24 -17.39 9.77 17.26
C ARG A 24 -17.66 11.25 17.02
N PRO A 25 -18.35 11.94 17.91
CA PRO A 25 -18.69 13.36 17.72
C PRO A 25 -17.45 14.26 17.59
N ASN A 26 -16.31 13.86 18.14
CA ASN A 26 -15.04 14.56 18.08
C ASN A 26 -14.19 14.31 16.82
N ARG A 27 -14.70 13.54 15.84
CA ARG A 27 -14.03 13.32 14.56
C ARG A 27 -14.68 14.16 13.49
N LEU A 28 -13.87 15.00 12.83
CA LEU A 28 -14.34 15.95 11.84
C LEU A 28 -13.50 15.88 10.57
N ILE A 29 -14.14 16.17 9.45
CA ILE A 29 -13.51 16.19 8.12
C ILE A 29 -12.85 17.56 7.93
N VAL A 30 -11.61 17.56 7.46
CA VAL A 30 -10.82 18.76 7.22
C VAL A 30 -11.31 19.50 5.98
N ASP A 31 -11.60 20.79 6.12
CA ASP A 31 -11.96 21.70 5.06
C ASP A 31 -11.05 22.93 5.04
N GLU A 32 -11.10 23.71 3.98
CA GLU A 32 -10.25 24.89 3.81
C GLU A 32 -10.76 26.06 4.64
N ALA A 33 -9.83 26.78 5.32
CA ALA A 33 -10.18 27.96 6.09
C ALA A 33 -10.39 29.17 5.18
N LEU A 34 -11.32 30.03 5.56
CA LEU A 34 -11.51 31.32 4.92
C LEU A 34 -10.51 32.38 5.44
N ASN A 35 -9.94 32.15 6.63
CA ASN A 35 -8.98 33.03 7.28
C ASN A 35 -7.56 32.48 7.18
N GLU A 36 -6.59 33.37 7.02
CA GLU A 36 -5.17 33.01 6.92
C GLU A 36 -4.45 32.87 8.29
N ASP A 37 -5.17 32.93 9.40
CA ASP A 37 -4.56 32.83 10.73
C ASP A 37 -4.19 31.37 11.06
N ASN A 38 -2.91 31.15 11.42
CA ASN A 38 -2.35 29.82 11.67
C ASN A 38 -2.80 29.20 13.00
N SER A 39 -3.35 30.02 13.91
CA SER A 39 -3.68 29.61 15.28
C SER A 39 -5.16 29.30 15.47
N ILE A 40 -5.98 29.46 14.43
CA ILE A 40 -7.43 29.42 14.52
C ILE A 40 -7.99 28.24 13.74
N VAL A 41 -9.00 27.59 14.31
CA VAL A 41 -9.84 26.60 13.62
C VAL A 41 -11.31 26.99 13.77
N CYS A 42 -12.07 26.83 12.67
CA CYS A 42 -13.48 27.18 12.66
C CYS A 42 -14.34 25.92 12.65
N LEU A 43 -15.36 25.92 13.50
CA LEU A 43 -16.36 24.88 13.65
C LEU A 43 -17.77 25.46 13.46
N SER A 44 -18.73 24.62 13.09
CA SER A 44 -20.15 24.97 13.12
C SER A 44 -20.60 25.22 14.57
N GLN A 45 -21.55 26.12 14.77
CA GLN A 45 -22.09 26.43 16.09
C GLN A 45 -22.70 25.21 16.76
N VAL A 46 -23.47 24.40 16.03
CA VAL A 46 -24.09 23.17 16.52
C VAL A 46 -23.02 22.18 17.01
N LYS A 47 -21.91 22.09 16.29
CA LYS A 47 -20.82 21.17 16.65
C LYS A 47 -20.05 21.64 17.88
N THR A 48 -19.87 22.94 18.02
CA THR A 48 -19.22 23.57 19.18
C THR A 48 -20.02 23.28 20.45
N GLU A 49 -21.35 23.43 20.39
CA GLU A 49 -22.23 23.08 21.50
C GLU A 49 -22.23 21.58 21.82
N GLN A 50 -22.24 20.72 20.79
CA GLN A 50 -22.18 19.27 20.97
C GLN A 50 -20.87 18.79 21.63
N LEU A 51 -19.76 19.47 21.35
CA LEU A 51 -18.44 19.18 21.95
C LEU A 51 -18.21 19.92 23.28
N GLN A 52 -19.17 20.73 23.73
CA GLN A 52 -19.08 21.57 24.94
C GLN A 52 -17.88 22.53 24.89
N LEU A 53 -17.62 23.12 23.72
CA LEU A 53 -16.57 24.10 23.50
C LEU A 53 -17.17 25.49 23.44
N PHE A 54 -16.42 26.49 23.87
CA PHE A 54 -16.79 27.90 23.76
C PHE A 54 -15.89 28.62 22.74
N ARG A 55 -16.38 29.68 22.19
CA ARG A 55 -15.58 30.52 21.31
C ARG A 55 -14.37 31.07 22.06
N GLY A 56 -13.17 30.82 21.56
CA GLY A 56 -11.92 31.20 22.19
C GLY A 56 -11.25 30.10 23.01
N ASP A 57 -11.90 28.92 23.17
CA ASP A 57 -11.30 27.81 23.86
C ASP A 57 -10.11 27.23 23.06
N THR A 58 -9.13 26.74 23.82
CA THR A 58 -7.99 26.03 23.24
C THR A 58 -8.31 24.55 23.07
N VAL A 59 -8.01 24.03 21.89
CA VAL A 59 -8.20 22.64 21.54
C VAL A 59 -6.93 22.00 21.02
N VAL A 60 -6.72 20.75 21.36
CA VAL A 60 -5.69 19.90 20.75
C VAL A 60 -6.30 19.20 19.55
N LEU A 61 -5.71 19.43 18.40
CA LEU A 61 -6.01 18.73 17.17
C LEU A 61 -5.06 17.58 17.01
N ARG A 62 -5.58 16.41 16.66
CA ARG A 62 -4.76 15.21 16.37
C ARG A 62 -4.99 14.80 14.93
N GLY A 63 -3.93 14.91 14.15
CA GLY A 63 -3.88 14.51 12.76
C GLY A 63 -3.33 13.09 12.56
N LYS A 64 -2.79 12.84 11.37
CA LYS A 64 -2.08 11.60 11.04
C LYS A 64 -0.72 11.53 11.74
N LYS A 65 -0.17 10.32 11.82
CA LYS A 65 1.18 10.06 12.39
C LYS A 65 1.40 10.58 13.81
N ARG A 66 0.34 10.60 14.63
CA ARG A 66 0.36 11.15 15.99
C ARG A 66 0.77 12.63 16.08
N ARG A 67 0.76 13.35 14.97
CA ARG A 67 1.00 14.79 15.00
C ARG A 67 -0.14 15.49 15.71
N GLN A 68 0.22 16.43 16.55
CA GLN A 68 -0.73 17.24 17.34
C GLN A 68 -0.34 18.71 17.21
N THR A 69 -1.33 19.56 17.22
CA THR A 69 -1.14 21.01 17.35
C THR A 69 -2.24 21.59 18.22
N VAL A 70 -2.03 22.77 18.74
CA VAL A 70 -2.98 23.46 19.58
C VAL A 70 -3.49 24.69 18.84
N CYS A 71 -4.83 24.83 18.76
CA CYS A 71 -5.46 25.95 18.09
C CYS A 71 -6.59 26.53 18.95
N ILE A 72 -7.04 27.72 18.60
CA ILE A 72 -8.18 28.41 19.20
C ILE A 72 -9.42 28.14 18.36
N VAL A 73 -10.53 27.79 19.00
CA VAL A 73 -11.81 27.54 18.32
C VAL A 73 -12.55 28.83 18.07
N LEU A 74 -12.97 29.02 16.82
CA LEU A 74 -13.96 30.03 16.45
C LEU A 74 -15.19 29.35 15.83
N THR A 75 -16.34 29.99 15.98
CA THR A 75 -17.59 29.54 15.36
C THR A 75 -17.76 30.18 13.99
N ASP A 76 -18.16 29.39 13.00
CA ASP A 76 -18.47 29.82 11.65
C ASP A 76 -19.80 29.23 11.21
N GLU A 77 -20.78 30.09 10.91
CA GLU A 77 -22.12 29.68 10.49
C GLU A 77 -22.14 28.99 9.12
N THR A 78 -21.12 29.23 8.29
CA THR A 78 -21.01 28.67 6.95
C THR A 78 -20.33 27.30 6.94
N CYS A 79 -19.84 26.81 8.09
CA CYS A 79 -19.17 25.51 8.23
C CYS A 79 -20.20 24.40 8.40
N ALA A 80 -20.06 23.29 7.65
CA ALA A 80 -20.91 22.13 7.81
C ALA A 80 -20.64 21.42 9.16
N GLU A 81 -21.65 20.74 9.72
CA GLU A 81 -21.58 20.13 11.07
C GLU A 81 -20.49 19.09 11.23
N GLU A 82 -20.15 18.35 10.16
CA GLU A 82 -19.14 17.29 10.19
C GLU A 82 -17.76 17.78 9.75
N ARG A 83 -17.60 19.07 9.46
CA ARG A 83 -16.36 19.64 8.95
C ARG A 83 -15.71 20.57 9.94
N VAL A 84 -14.39 20.69 9.80
CA VAL A 84 -13.55 21.66 10.51
C VAL A 84 -12.71 22.41 9.49
N ARG A 85 -12.75 23.74 9.54
CA ARG A 85 -11.96 24.58 8.66
C ARG A 85 -10.66 24.96 9.31
N MET A 86 -9.56 24.74 8.61
CA MET A 86 -8.22 25.08 9.07
C MET A 86 -7.31 25.53 7.94
N ASN A 87 -6.33 26.37 8.27
CA ASN A 87 -5.36 26.90 7.33
C ASN A 87 -4.42 25.81 6.80
N ARG A 88 -3.83 26.05 5.63
CA ARG A 88 -2.82 25.18 4.99
C ARG A 88 -1.65 24.86 5.94
N VAL A 89 -1.16 25.82 6.69
CA VAL A 89 -0.05 25.65 7.63
C VAL A 89 -0.41 24.67 8.75
N THR A 90 -1.61 24.84 9.36
CA THR A 90 -2.13 23.93 10.38
C THR A 90 -2.33 22.52 9.82
N ARG A 91 -2.81 22.40 8.58
CA ARG A 91 -2.93 21.10 7.89
C ARG A 91 -1.57 20.42 7.72
N ASN A 92 -0.56 21.17 7.33
CA ASN A 92 0.80 20.65 7.18
C ASN A 92 1.38 20.20 8.52
N ASN A 93 1.18 20.95 9.61
CA ASN A 93 1.60 20.55 10.96
C ASN A 93 0.95 19.24 11.41
N LEU A 94 -0.32 19.04 11.08
CA LEU A 94 -1.08 17.83 11.38
C LEU A 94 -0.87 16.71 10.36
N ARG A 95 -0.20 16.99 9.24
CA ARG A 95 0.00 16.10 8.09
C ARG A 95 -1.31 15.54 7.55
N VAL A 96 -2.29 16.41 7.40
CA VAL A 96 -3.62 16.09 6.87
C VAL A 96 -3.90 16.88 5.58
N ARG A 97 -4.69 16.28 4.71
CA ARG A 97 -5.17 16.88 3.46
C ARG A 97 -6.65 17.25 3.59
N LEU A 98 -7.17 18.02 2.64
CA LEU A 98 -8.60 18.29 2.55
C LEU A 98 -9.36 16.98 2.39
N GLY A 99 -10.43 16.82 3.17
CA GLY A 99 -11.22 15.58 3.21
C GLY A 99 -10.74 14.53 4.22
N ASP A 100 -9.57 14.71 4.86
CA ASP A 100 -9.10 13.82 5.92
C ASP A 100 -9.89 14.01 7.22
N VAL A 101 -9.88 12.97 8.07
CA VAL A 101 -10.55 13.02 9.36
C VAL A 101 -9.55 13.28 10.47
N ILE A 102 -9.79 14.31 11.27
CA ILE A 102 -9.02 14.62 12.47
C ILE A 102 -9.86 14.43 13.72
N SER A 103 -9.20 14.35 14.89
CA SER A 103 -9.91 14.39 16.17
C SER A 103 -9.62 15.68 16.92
N ILE A 104 -10.67 16.25 17.51
CA ILE A 104 -10.61 17.45 18.34
C ILE A 104 -10.83 17.07 19.79
N GLN A 105 -10.03 17.63 20.68
CA GLN A 105 -10.15 17.46 22.12
C GLN A 105 -9.97 18.81 22.81
N ALA A 106 -10.86 19.16 23.73
CA ALA A 106 -10.71 20.33 24.58
C ALA A 106 -9.42 20.25 25.42
N CYS A 107 -8.72 21.35 25.55
CA CYS A 107 -7.53 21.47 26.38
C CYS A 107 -7.59 22.79 27.17
N PRO A 108 -8.37 22.86 28.27
CA PRO A 108 -8.55 24.09 29.03
C PRO A 108 -7.30 24.47 29.85
N ASP A 109 -6.41 23.53 30.13
CA ASP A 109 -5.26 23.71 31.05
C ASP A 109 -3.96 24.10 30.35
N VAL A 110 -4.00 24.78 29.22
CA VAL A 110 -2.79 25.25 28.54
C VAL A 110 -2.17 26.39 29.34
N LYS A 111 -0.92 26.19 29.77
CA LYS A 111 -0.18 27.17 30.56
C LYS A 111 0.48 28.23 29.67
N TYR A 112 0.68 29.42 30.23
CA TYR A 112 1.50 30.44 29.57
C TYR A 112 2.95 30.01 29.47
N GLY A 113 3.56 30.27 28.31
CA GLY A 113 4.95 29.93 28.03
C GLY A 113 5.91 30.84 28.79
N LYS A 114 6.96 30.25 29.35
CA LYS A 114 8.08 31.01 29.91
C LYS A 114 9.14 31.29 28.86
N ARG A 115 9.47 30.27 28.05
CA ARG A 115 10.45 30.36 26.98
C ARG A 115 9.94 29.59 25.75
N VAL A 116 10.17 30.16 24.57
CA VAL A 116 9.90 29.50 23.29
C VAL A 116 11.10 29.72 22.39
N HIS A 117 11.65 28.64 21.85
CA HIS A 117 12.74 28.68 20.89
C HIS A 117 12.21 28.46 19.49
N VAL A 118 12.45 29.41 18.60
CA VAL A 118 11.90 29.46 17.24
C VAL A 118 13.05 29.67 16.26
N LEU A 119 13.13 28.84 15.22
CA LEU A 119 14.13 28.99 14.16
C LEU A 119 13.45 29.25 12.81
N PRO A 120 14.02 30.13 11.98
CA PRO A 120 13.51 30.36 10.64
C PRO A 120 13.89 29.22 9.68
N VAL A 121 13.09 29.06 8.60
CA VAL A 121 13.37 28.13 7.51
C VAL A 121 14.25 28.82 6.46
N ASP A 122 15.34 28.18 6.03
CA ASP A 122 16.43 28.76 5.22
C ASP A 122 15.93 29.42 3.93
N ASP A 123 15.08 28.74 3.17
CA ASP A 123 14.54 29.27 1.88
C ASP A 123 13.82 30.59 2.04
N THR A 124 13.16 30.82 3.18
CA THR A 124 12.27 31.98 3.39
C THR A 124 13.05 33.23 3.82
N ILE A 125 14.30 33.05 4.29
CA ILE A 125 15.16 34.13 4.75
C ILE A 125 16.21 34.56 3.74
N GLN A 126 16.33 33.88 2.59
CA GLN A 126 17.31 34.23 1.57
C GLN A 126 17.15 35.68 1.10
N GLY A 127 18.23 36.45 1.24
CA GLY A 127 18.26 37.89 0.90
C GLY A 127 17.59 38.83 1.91
N LEU A 128 17.27 38.34 3.14
CA LEU A 128 16.84 39.18 4.24
C LEU A 128 18.06 39.53 5.12
N THR A 129 18.26 40.81 5.35
CA THR A 129 19.26 41.34 6.27
C THR A 129 18.55 42.11 7.38
N GLY A 130 18.77 41.76 8.64
CA GLY A 130 18.19 42.45 9.79
C GLY A 130 17.72 41.52 10.91
N ASN A 131 17.20 42.11 11.96
CA ASN A 131 16.70 41.37 13.13
C ASN A 131 15.30 40.80 12.83
N LEU A 132 15.26 39.46 12.55
CA LEU A 132 14.02 38.74 12.25
C LEU A 132 12.99 38.79 13.40
N PHE A 133 13.48 38.89 14.64
CA PHE A 133 12.62 39.00 15.81
C PHE A 133 11.80 40.28 15.82
N GLU A 134 12.44 41.42 15.60
CA GLU A 134 11.74 42.73 15.67
C GLU A 134 10.79 42.94 14.50
N VAL A 135 11.15 42.44 13.31
CA VAL A 135 10.36 42.69 12.08
C VAL A 135 9.21 41.71 11.94
N PHE A 136 9.38 40.45 12.33
CA PHE A 136 8.39 39.39 12.08
C PHE A 136 7.75 38.84 13.36
N LEU A 137 8.56 38.41 14.35
CA LEU A 137 8.03 37.67 15.50
C LEU A 137 7.35 38.59 16.51
N LYS A 138 7.92 39.76 16.79
CA LYS A 138 7.37 40.70 17.73
C LYS A 138 5.96 41.21 17.32
N PRO A 139 5.71 41.63 16.08
CA PRO A 139 4.37 42.00 15.65
C PRO A 139 3.38 40.83 15.62
N TYR A 140 3.87 39.60 15.32
CA TYR A 140 3.02 38.43 15.25
C TYR A 140 2.48 37.97 16.61
N PHE A 141 3.28 38.10 17.66
CA PHE A 141 2.92 37.71 19.03
C PHE A 141 2.44 38.90 19.89
N LEU A 142 2.59 40.14 19.41
CA LEU A 142 2.19 41.31 20.15
C LEU A 142 0.66 41.33 20.32
N GLU A 143 0.20 41.43 21.58
CA GLU A 143 -1.23 41.48 21.94
C GLU A 143 -2.07 40.26 21.52
N ALA A 144 -1.44 39.21 20.99
CA ALA A 144 -2.12 38.00 20.58
C ALA A 144 -1.66 36.82 21.45
N TYR A 145 -2.59 36.25 22.22
CA TYR A 145 -2.33 35.06 23.02
C TYR A 145 -2.40 33.83 22.13
N ARG A 146 -1.33 33.54 21.38
CA ARG A 146 -1.28 32.46 20.41
C ARG A 146 -0.77 31.16 21.02
N PRO A 147 -1.51 30.05 20.90
CA PRO A 147 -1.02 28.75 21.28
C PRO A 147 0.04 28.25 20.28
N VAL A 148 1.09 27.64 20.81
CA VAL A 148 2.17 27.02 20.01
C VAL A 148 2.47 25.63 20.54
N HIS A 149 2.79 24.70 19.66
CA HIS A 149 3.18 23.35 19.99
C HIS A 149 4.60 23.06 19.48
N LYS A 150 5.36 22.28 20.22
CA LYS A 150 6.71 21.89 19.81
C LYS A 150 6.69 21.16 18.46
N GLY A 151 7.48 21.63 17.51
CA GLY A 151 7.61 21.07 16.17
C GLY A 151 6.64 21.67 15.14
N ASP A 152 5.78 22.62 15.55
CA ASP A 152 4.89 23.31 14.61
C ASP A 152 5.65 24.34 13.77
N ILE A 153 5.21 24.49 12.53
CA ILE A 153 5.65 25.54 11.61
C ILE A 153 4.52 26.57 11.55
N PHE A 154 4.86 27.85 11.55
CA PHE A 154 3.91 28.94 11.35
C PHE A 154 4.48 29.97 10.40
N LEU A 155 3.58 30.58 9.61
CA LEU A 155 3.91 31.58 8.61
C LEU A 155 3.64 32.97 9.15
N VAL A 156 4.64 33.84 9.09
CA VAL A 156 4.51 35.23 9.47
C VAL A 156 4.70 36.13 8.25
N ARG A 157 3.76 36.99 8.00
CA ARG A 157 3.86 38.01 6.93
C ARG A 157 4.31 39.34 7.52
N GLY A 158 5.34 39.92 6.95
CA GLY A 158 5.87 41.21 7.33
C GLY A 158 6.68 41.85 6.20
N GLY A 159 6.57 43.16 5.98
CA GLY A 159 7.40 43.87 5.04
C GLY A 159 7.36 43.40 3.58
N MET A 160 6.23 42.98 3.05
CA MET A 160 6.00 42.42 1.71
C MET A 160 6.54 40.96 1.51
N ARG A 161 7.02 40.31 2.56
CA ARG A 161 7.47 38.90 2.49
C ARG A 161 6.81 38.07 3.58
N ALA A 162 6.76 36.77 3.33
CA ALA A 162 6.31 35.77 4.29
C ALA A 162 7.50 34.92 4.69
N VAL A 163 7.72 34.76 6.00
CA VAL A 163 8.80 33.94 6.57
C VAL A 163 8.16 32.82 7.38
N GLU A 164 8.64 31.61 7.18
CA GLU A 164 8.21 30.44 7.92
C GLU A 164 9.17 30.21 9.10
N PHE A 165 8.58 30.01 10.28
CA PHE A 165 9.31 29.72 11.51
C PHE A 165 8.87 28.38 12.07
N LYS A 166 9.82 27.64 12.63
CA LYS A 166 9.56 26.36 13.31
C LYS A 166 9.80 26.50 14.80
N VAL A 167 8.86 25.99 15.60
CA VAL A 167 8.99 25.92 17.06
C VAL A 167 9.85 24.71 17.43
N VAL A 168 11.05 24.95 17.88
CA VAL A 168 12.00 23.90 18.27
C VAL A 168 11.73 23.42 19.68
N GLU A 169 11.52 24.34 20.63
CA GLU A 169 11.35 24.02 22.03
C GLU A 169 10.37 24.97 22.71
N THR A 170 9.59 24.44 23.64
CA THR A 170 8.63 25.21 24.45
C THR A 170 8.80 24.87 25.93
N ASP A 171 8.66 25.86 26.80
CA ASP A 171 8.58 25.67 28.25
C ASP A 171 7.27 26.33 28.74
N PRO A 172 6.28 25.53 29.18
CA PRO A 172 6.24 24.08 29.39
C PRO A 172 6.09 23.25 28.10
N ILE A 173 6.57 22.03 28.16
CA ILE A 173 6.43 21.03 27.10
C ILE A 173 5.08 20.31 27.25
N PRO A 174 4.36 19.94 26.16
CA PRO A 174 4.72 20.07 24.74
C PRO A 174 4.12 21.32 24.07
N HIS A 175 3.25 22.06 24.73
CA HIS A 175 2.56 23.22 24.19
C HIS A 175 2.38 24.30 25.23
N CYS A 176 2.29 25.55 24.78
CA CYS A 176 2.05 26.69 25.64
C CYS A 176 1.32 27.81 24.88
N ILE A 177 0.79 28.78 25.60
CA ILE A 177 0.26 30.03 25.03
C ILE A 177 1.36 31.08 25.16
N VAL A 178 1.73 31.72 24.07
CA VAL A 178 2.67 32.83 24.06
C VAL A 178 1.95 34.08 24.62
N ALA A 179 2.49 34.61 25.72
CA ALA A 179 2.02 35.79 26.39
C ALA A 179 3.07 36.92 26.26
N PRO A 180 2.73 38.19 26.59
CA PRO A 180 3.69 39.30 26.54
C PRO A 180 4.96 39.07 27.38
N ASP A 181 4.86 38.29 28.46
CA ASP A 181 5.97 37.99 29.37
C ASP A 181 6.81 36.78 28.88
N THR A 182 6.43 36.14 27.77
CA THR A 182 7.14 34.99 27.23
C THR A 182 8.43 35.42 26.53
N VAL A 183 9.57 34.81 26.89
CA VAL A 183 10.86 35.07 26.25
C VAL A 183 10.96 34.22 24.99
N ILE A 184 11.03 34.87 23.83
CA ILE A 184 11.17 34.20 22.54
C ILE A 184 12.64 34.28 22.10
N HIS A 185 13.27 33.13 21.92
CA HIS A 185 14.62 33.01 21.39
C HIS A 185 14.56 32.68 19.90
N CYS A 186 15.26 33.44 19.08
CA CYS A 186 15.37 33.26 17.63
C CYS A 186 16.84 33.13 17.18
N GLU A 187 17.71 32.65 18.05
CA GLU A 187 19.14 32.52 17.77
C GLU A 187 19.46 31.07 17.39
N GLY A 188 20.12 30.86 16.26
CA GLY A 188 20.53 29.55 15.77
C GLY A 188 20.65 29.53 14.25
N GLU A 189 21.16 28.43 13.72
CA GLU A 189 21.20 28.17 12.26
C GLU A 189 19.79 27.94 11.71
N ALA A 190 19.53 28.49 10.52
CA ALA A 190 18.27 28.27 9.83
C ALA A 190 18.08 26.79 9.49
N ILE A 191 16.84 26.32 9.58
CA ILE A 191 16.49 24.92 9.29
C ILE A 191 16.36 24.75 7.78
N LYS A 192 17.01 23.72 7.22
CA LYS A 192 16.86 23.38 5.80
C LYS A 192 15.53 22.73 5.52
N ARG A 193 14.86 23.16 4.46
CA ARG A 193 13.57 22.60 4.04
C ARG A 193 13.66 21.12 3.61
N GLU A 194 14.78 20.71 3.05
CA GLU A 194 15.02 19.32 2.62
C GLU A 194 14.83 18.32 3.75
N ASP A 195 15.28 18.65 4.96
CA ASP A 195 15.09 17.82 6.16
C ASP A 195 13.61 17.68 6.55
N GLU A 196 12.75 18.63 6.14
CA GLU A 196 11.30 18.60 6.37
C GLU A 196 10.54 17.96 5.20
N GLU A 197 10.98 18.13 3.95
CA GLU A 197 10.33 17.57 2.77
C GLU A 197 10.53 16.06 2.66
N GLU A 198 11.66 15.51 3.07
CA GLU A 198 11.84 14.05 3.21
C GLU A 198 10.75 13.44 4.11
N SER A 199 10.31 14.19 5.11
CA SER A 199 9.24 13.77 5.99
C SER A 199 7.82 13.98 5.42
N LEU A 200 7.63 14.83 4.40
CA LEU A 200 6.33 15.10 3.74
C LEU A 200 5.96 14.04 2.69
N ASN A 201 6.94 13.39 2.10
CA ASN A 201 6.75 12.28 1.14
C ASN A 201 6.41 10.94 1.80
N ASP A 202 6.07 10.96 3.07
CA ASP A 202 5.71 9.76 3.81
C ASP A 202 4.39 9.15 3.31
N ILE A 203 4.47 7.90 2.92
CA ILE A 203 3.38 7.07 2.45
C ILE A 203 2.42 6.76 3.61
N GLY A 204 1.14 7.03 3.42
CA GLY A 204 0.08 6.69 4.39
C GLY A 204 -0.80 5.53 3.92
N TYR A 205 -1.79 5.16 4.73
CA TYR A 205 -2.78 4.15 4.33
C TYR A 205 -3.65 4.57 3.15
N ASP A 206 -3.80 5.89 2.94
CA ASP A 206 -4.58 6.43 1.82
C ASP A 206 -3.88 6.27 0.46
N ASP A 207 -2.58 5.95 0.49
CA ASP A 207 -1.77 5.70 -0.70
C ASP A 207 -1.73 4.20 -1.06
N ILE A 208 -2.52 3.36 -0.35
CA ILE A 208 -2.63 1.92 -0.59
C ILE A 208 -4.06 1.60 -1.03
N GLY A 209 -4.20 1.03 -2.23
CA GLY A 209 -5.46 0.52 -2.76
C GLY A 209 -5.44 -1.00 -2.97
N GLY A 210 -6.63 -1.60 -3.06
CA GLY A 210 -6.80 -3.00 -3.46
C GLY A 210 -6.46 -4.06 -2.42
N CYS A 211 -6.06 -3.68 -1.20
CA CYS A 211 -5.61 -4.60 -0.16
C CYS A 211 -6.40 -4.46 1.15
N ARG A 212 -7.71 -4.19 1.10
CA ARG A 212 -8.51 -3.88 2.30
C ARG A 212 -8.48 -4.98 3.36
N LYS A 213 -8.65 -6.25 2.96
CA LYS A 213 -8.65 -7.40 3.90
C LYS A 213 -7.27 -7.61 4.50
N GLN A 214 -6.23 -7.54 3.70
CA GLN A 214 -4.83 -7.67 4.12
C GLN A 214 -4.45 -6.53 5.06
N MET A 215 -4.86 -5.30 4.75
CA MET A 215 -4.64 -4.15 5.62
C MET A 215 -5.34 -4.28 6.97
N ALA A 216 -6.55 -4.85 7.02
CA ALA A 216 -7.23 -5.15 8.28
C ALA A 216 -6.41 -6.11 9.13
N GLN A 217 -5.93 -7.20 8.54
CA GLN A 217 -5.09 -8.19 9.22
C GLN A 217 -3.78 -7.58 9.72
N ILE A 218 -3.10 -6.77 8.90
CA ILE A 218 -1.85 -6.10 9.28
C ILE A 218 -2.10 -5.12 10.44
N LYS A 219 -3.18 -4.34 10.40
CA LYS A 219 -3.54 -3.44 11.49
C LYS A 219 -3.80 -4.18 12.80
N GLU A 220 -4.48 -5.32 12.75
CA GLU A 220 -4.71 -6.16 13.94
C GLU A 220 -3.42 -6.73 14.50
N MET A 221 -2.52 -7.18 13.64
CA MET A 221 -1.31 -7.90 14.05
C MET A 221 -0.12 -6.99 14.38
N VAL A 222 -0.01 -5.81 13.76
CA VAL A 222 1.10 -4.86 13.94
C VAL A 222 0.68 -3.63 14.72
N GLU A 223 -0.34 -2.92 14.24
CA GLU A 223 -0.72 -1.63 14.79
C GLU A 223 -1.33 -1.77 16.19
N LEU A 224 -2.26 -2.72 16.34
CA LEU A 224 -2.96 -2.91 17.60
C LEU A 224 -2.03 -3.31 18.76
N PRO A 225 -1.08 -4.25 18.62
CA PRO A 225 -0.12 -4.57 19.69
C PRO A 225 0.82 -3.41 20.04
N LEU A 226 1.24 -2.63 19.04
CA LEU A 226 2.14 -1.49 19.27
C LEU A 226 1.44 -0.31 19.94
N ARG A 227 0.13 -0.08 19.60
CA ARG A 227 -0.65 1.02 20.20
C ARG A 227 -1.28 0.66 21.55
N HIS A 228 -1.77 -0.56 21.69
CA HIS A 228 -2.57 -1.01 22.84
C HIS A 228 -2.06 -2.33 23.43
N PRO A 229 -0.83 -2.40 23.93
CA PRO A 229 -0.26 -3.64 24.49
C PRO A 229 -1.04 -4.15 25.73
N ALA A 230 -1.74 -3.26 26.42
CA ALA A 230 -2.54 -3.60 27.59
C ALA A 230 -3.71 -4.56 27.26
N LEU A 231 -4.29 -4.45 26.05
CA LEU A 231 -5.38 -5.34 25.62
C LEU A 231 -4.92 -6.80 25.54
N PHE A 232 -3.73 -7.03 24.95
CA PHE A 232 -3.17 -8.38 24.82
C PHE A 232 -2.79 -8.97 26.18
N LYS A 233 -2.28 -8.13 27.10
CA LYS A 233 -2.00 -8.55 28.48
C LYS A 233 -3.28 -8.92 29.25
N ALA A 234 -4.36 -8.16 29.06
CA ALA A 234 -5.63 -8.41 29.73
C ALA A 234 -6.29 -9.72 29.28
N ILE A 235 -6.15 -10.07 27.99
CA ILE A 235 -6.69 -11.32 27.42
C ILE A 235 -5.73 -12.50 27.64
N GLY A 236 -4.46 -12.24 27.97
CA GLY A 236 -3.43 -13.27 28.16
C GLY A 236 -2.87 -13.86 26.84
N VAL A 237 -3.13 -13.21 25.71
CA VAL A 237 -2.64 -13.64 24.38
C VAL A 237 -1.33 -12.94 24.04
N LYS A 238 -0.36 -13.68 23.50
CA LYS A 238 0.90 -13.11 23.00
C LYS A 238 0.69 -12.59 21.59
N PRO A 239 1.02 -11.33 21.29
CA PRO A 239 0.94 -10.82 19.92
C PRO A 239 1.98 -11.51 19.01
N PRO A 240 1.69 -11.64 17.70
CA PRO A 240 2.65 -12.16 16.74
C PRO A 240 3.89 -11.25 16.68
N ARG A 241 5.07 -11.85 16.53
CA ARG A 241 6.34 -11.11 16.45
C ARG A 241 6.83 -10.92 15.03
N GLY A 242 6.49 -11.86 14.17
CA GLY A 242 6.92 -11.87 12.79
C GLY A 242 5.77 -12.08 11.82
N ILE A 243 5.77 -11.28 10.76
CA ILE A 243 4.76 -11.33 9.69
C ILE A 243 5.50 -11.42 8.36
N LEU A 244 5.13 -12.41 7.56
CA LEU A 244 5.65 -12.59 6.21
C LEU A 244 4.63 -12.10 5.19
N LEU A 245 5.01 -11.07 4.42
CA LEU A 245 4.26 -10.61 3.27
C LEU A 245 4.75 -11.33 2.02
N TYR A 246 3.87 -11.97 1.27
CA TYR A 246 4.26 -12.65 0.05
C TYR A 246 3.31 -12.33 -1.10
N GLY A 247 3.78 -12.53 -2.34
CA GLY A 247 3.00 -12.27 -3.54
C GLY A 247 3.88 -11.85 -4.71
N PRO A 248 3.30 -11.62 -5.90
CA PRO A 248 4.04 -11.22 -7.08
C PRO A 248 4.85 -9.93 -6.89
N PRO A 249 5.91 -9.69 -7.68
CA PRO A 249 6.61 -8.42 -7.67
C PRO A 249 5.68 -7.27 -8.11
N GLY A 250 5.89 -6.07 -7.59
CA GLY A 250 5.09 -4.88 -7.95
C GLY A 250 3.73 -4.76 -7.26
N THR A 251 3.36 -5.66 -6.34
CA THR A 251 2.10 -5.58 -5.57
C THR A 251 2.14 -4.64 -4.36
N GLY A 252 3.27 -3.97 -4.12
CA GLY A 252 3.39 -2.93 -3.08
C GLY A 252 3.72 -3.44 -1.67
N LYS A 253 4.35 -4.61 -1.50
CA LYS A 253 4.73 -5.19 -0.20
C LYS A 253 5.58 -4.23 0.65
N THR A 254 6.61 -3.63 0.07
CA THR A 254 7.48 -2.64 0.73
C THR A 254 6.72 -1.35 1.05
N LEU A 255 5.82 -0.92 0.15
CA LEU A 255 4.98 0.26 0.33
C LEU A 255 4.02 0.09 1.52
N VAL A 256 3.40 -1.07 1.65
CA VAL A 256 2.53 -1.43 2.79
C VAL A 256 3.31 -1.36 4.10
N ALA A 257 4.53 -1.93 4.16
CA ALA A 257 5.34 -1.90 5.38
C ALA A 257 5.72 -0.47 5.80
N ARG A 258 6.11 0.38 4.84
CA ARG A 258 6.39 1.81 5.09
C ARG A 258 5.15 2.56 5.60
N ALA A 259 4.00 2.33 4.97
CA ALA A 259 2.76 2.99 5.39
C ALA A 259 2.36 2.58 6.82
N VAL A 260 2.49 1.31 7.18
CA VAL A 260 2.21 0.82 8.53
C VAL A 260 3.15 1.48 9.55
N ALA A 261 4.44 1.58 9.24
CA ALA A 261 5.42 2.22 10.12
C ALA A 261 5.11 3.71 10.32
N ASN A 262 4.80 4.41 9.23
CA ASN A 262 4.45 5.83 9.27
C ASN A 262 3.19 6.11 10.07
N GLU A 263 2.15 5.32 9.88
CA GLU A 263 0.88 5.51 10.59
C GLU A 263 0.96 5.09 12.06
N THR A 264 1.77 4.09 12.40
CA THR A 264 1.99 3.71 13.81
C THR A 264 2.91 4.69 14.54
N GLY A 265 3.71 5.46 13.81
CA GLY A 265 4.77 6.31 14.37
C GLY A 265 5.88 5.49 15.03
N ALA A 266 6.05 4.23 14.62
CA ALA A 266 7.12 3.36 15.07
C ALA A 266 8.41 3.66 14.29
N PHE A 267 9.55 3.43 14.95
CA PHE A 267 10.85 3.50 14.28
C PHE A 267 10.93 2.43 13.19
N PHE A 268 11.25 2.83 11.96
CA PHE A 268 11.28 1.91 10.82
C PHE A 268 12.71 1.61 10.40
N PHE A 269 13.09 0.35 10.44
CA PHE A 269 14.40 -0.11 10.01
C PHE A 269 14.26 -1.01 8.78
N LEU A 270 14.75 -0.53 7.63
CA LEU A 270 14.71 -1.26 6.36
C LEU A 270 16.00 -2.06 6.18
N ILE A 271 15.86 -3.35 5.92
CA ILE A 271 16.95 -4.28 5.61
C ILE A 271 16.72 -4.84 4.21
N ASN A 272 17.58 -4.50 3.27
CA ASN A 272 17.53 -5.05 1.91
C ASN A 272 18.35 -6.35 1.84
N GLY A 273 17.73 -7.45 1.39
CA GLY A 273 18.36 -8.77 1.31
C GLY A 273 19.67 -8.79 0.53
N PRO A 274 19.69 -8.35 -0.73
CA PRO A 274 20.88 -8.34 -1.56
C PRO A 274 22.04 -7.49 -1.00
N GLU A 275 21.75 -6.38 -0.33
CA GLU A 275 22.79 -5.52 0.28
C GLU A 275 23.54 -6.22 1.42
N ILE A 276 22.84 -7.03 2.20
CA ILE A 276 23.48 -7.80 3.26
C ILE A 276 24.38 -8.89 2.66
N MET A 277 23.94 -9.53 1.58
CA MET A 277 24.70 -10.59 0.94
C MET A 277 25.93 -10.09 0.18
N SER A 278 25.90 -8.84 -0.32
CA SER A 278 27.02 -8.26 -1.09
C SER A 278 28.21 -7.83 -0.24
N LYS A 279 28.06 -7.69 1.08
CA LYS A 279 29.12 -7.32 2.01
C LYS A 279 29.92 -8.54 2.44
N LEU A 280 31.20 -8.34 2.77
CA LEU A 280 32.12 -9.41 3.20
C LEU A 280 31.57 -10.24 4.36
N ALA A 281 31.84 -11.54 4.34
CA ALA A 281 31.46 -12.46 5.41
C ALA A 281 31.97 -11.98 6.78
N GLY A 282 31.06 -11.83 7.74
CA GLY A 282 31.32 -11.30 9.08
C GLY A 282 30.78 -9.89 9.32
N GLU A 283 30.81 -9.01 8.34
CA GLU A 283 30.17 -7.67 8.45
C GLU A 283 28.66 -7.79 8.38
N SER A 284 28.15 -8.70 7.55
CA SER A 284 26.71 -8.94 7.37
C SER A 284 26.02 -9.39 8.65
N GLU A 285 26.67 -10.31 9.41
CA GLU A 285 26.15 -10.79 10.71
C GLU A 285 26.19 -9.68 11.77
N SER A 286 27.27 -8.87 11.81
CA SER A 286 27.39 -7.74 12.71
C SER A 286 26.35 -6.66 12.42
N ASN A 287 26.10 -6.34 11.15
CA ASN A 287 25.12 -5.33 10.74
C ASN A 287 23.69 -5.76 11.09
N LEU A 288 23.37 -7.04 10.87
CA LEU A 288 22.07 -7.58 11.27
C LEU A 288 21.86 -7.47 12.79
N ARG A 289 22.88 -7.82 13.58
CA ARG A 289 22.83 -7.70 15.04
C ARG A 289 22.64 -6.25 15.49
N LYS A 290 23.41 -5.32 14.93
CA LYS A 290 23.29 -3.88 15.22
C LYS A 290 21.90 -3.35 14.90
N ALA A 291 21.32 -3.76 13.76
CA ALA A 291 19.97 -3.36 13.38
C ALA A 291 18.90 -3.80 14.40
N PHE A 292 19.00 -5.02 14.90
CA PHE A 292 18.10 -5.50 15.96
C PHE A 292 18.32 -4.79 17.28
N GLU A 293 19.57 -4.53 17.69
CA GLU A 293 19.91 -3.79 18.91
C GLU A 293 19.42 -2.33 18.84
N GLU A 294 19.55 -1.66 17.69
CA GLU A 294 19.02 -0.31 17.47
C GLU A 294 17.49 -0.28 17.53
N ALA A 295 16.83 -1.27 16.92
CA ALA A 295 15.38 -1.38 16.98
C ALA A 295 14.89 -1.61 18.43
N GLU A 296 15.62 -2.39 19.24
CA GLU A 296 15.29 -2.58 20.65
C GLU A 296 15.47 -1.29 21.48
N LYS A 297 16.49 -0.48 21.18
CA LYS A 297 16.73 0.81 21.86
C LYS A 297 15.66 1.85 21.53
N ASN A 298 15.20 1.86 20.27
CA ASN A 298 14.23 2.83 19.74
C ASN A 298 12.79 2.28 19.72
N ALA A 299 12.46 1.36 20.62
CA ALA A 299 11.11 0.81 20.70
C ALA A 299 10.06 1.90 21.03
N PRO A 300 8.85 1.91 20.38
CA PRO A 300 8.30 0.91 19.46
C PRO A 300 8.92 0.97 18.06
N ALA A 301 9.32 -0.19 17.52
CA ALA A 301 10.03 -0.28 16.25
C ALA A 301 9.48 -1.40 15.34
N ILE A 302 9.62 -1.20 14.03
CA ILE A 302 9.33 -2.19 13.00
C ILE A 302 10.61 -2.44 12.22
N ILE A 303 11.08 -3.69 12.21
CA ILE A 303 12.17 -4.15 11.35
C ILE A 303 11.53 -4.73 10.11
N PHE A 304 11.83 -4.20 8.95
CA PHE A 304 11.35 -4.72 7.67
C PHE A 304 12.51 -5.31 6.86
N ILE A 305 12.38 -6.59 6.52
CA ILE A 305 13.35 -7.34 5.72
C ILE A 305 12.76 -7.54 4.33
N ASP A 306 13.30 -6.85 3.34
CA ASP A 306 12.89 -7.04 1.96
C ASP A 306 13.69 -8.15 1.27
N GLU A 307 13.07 -8.82 0.31
CA GLU A 307 13.66 -9.95 -0.41
C GLU A 307 14.26 -11.02 0.53
N LEU A 308 13.44 -11.50 1.47
CA LEU A 308 13.87 -12.50 2.47
C LEU A 308 14.43 -13.78 1.82
N ASP A 309 13.95 -14.14 0.64
CA ASP A 309 14.42 -15.30 -0.13
C ASP A 309 15.88 -15.18 -0.58
N ALA A 310 16.42 -13.96 -0.71
CA ALA A 310 17.83 -13.74 -0.97
C ALA A 310 18.71 -14.05 0.26
N ILE A 311 18.21 -13.73 1.47
CA ILE A 311 18.97 -13.93 2.71
C ILE A 311 18.84 -15.37 3.22
N ALA A 312 17.65 -15.95 3.09
CA ALA A 312 17.30 -17.21 3.73
C ALA A 312 16.70 -18.23 2.75
N PRO A 313 17.44 -18.67 1.71
CA PRO A 313 16.99 -19.70 0.81
C PRO A 313 16.92 -21.07 1.54
N LYS A 314 16.16 -22.02 0.98
CA LYS A 314 16.09 -23.39 1.49
C LYS A 314 17.47 -24.01 1.58
N ARG A 315 17.74 -24.73 2.65
CA ARG A 315 19.05 -25.37 2.93
C ARG A 315 19.54 -26.33 1.85
N GLU A 316 18.62 -26.92 1.08
CA GLU A 316 18.90 -27.81 -0.04
C GLU A 316 19.53 -27.07 -1.25
N LYS A 317 19.22 -25.78 -1.39
CA LYS A 317 19.73 -24.92 -2.47
C LYS A 317 20.94 -24.07 -2.05
N THR A 318 21.34 -24.14 -0.79
CA THR A 318 22.39 -23.29 -0.21
C THR A 318 23.75 -23.98 -0.35
N HIS A 319 24.60 -23.50 -1.25
CA HIS A 319 25.96 -24.01 -1.44
C HIS A 319 27.02 -23.25 -0.62
N GLY A 320 26.66 -22.09 0.04
CA GLY A 320 27.57 -21.22 0.78
C GLY A 320 27.50 -21.40 2.31
N GLU A 321 28.66 -21.49 2.99
CA GLU A 321 28.72 -21.44 4.46
C GLU A 321 28.22 -20.10 5.02
N VAL A 322 28.43 -19.01 4.30
CA VAL A 322 28.05 -17.64 4.70
C VAL A 322 26.54 -17.51 4.82
N GLU A 323 25.80 -17.99 3.83
CA GLU A 323 24.33 -17.96 3.83
C GLU A 323 23.76 -18.72 5.03
N ARG A 324 24.30 -19.92 5.32
CA ARG A 324 23.88 -20.74 6.46
C ARG A 324 24.11 -20.03 7.81
N ARG A 325 25.20 -19.27 7.94
CA ARG A 325 25.52 -18.49 9.14
C ARG A 325 24.55 -17.34 9.31
N ILE A 326 24.26 -16.60 8.24
CA ILE A 326 23.30 -15.48 8.27
C ILE A 326 21.90 -15.97 8.66
N VAL A 327 21.43 -17.09 8.07
CA VAL A 327 20.15 -17.70 8.46
C VAL A 327 20.15 -18.12 9.93
N SER A 328 21.20 -18.75 10.41
CA SER A 328 21.32 -19.15 11.82
C SER A 328 21.32 -17.95 12.75
N GLN A 329 22.00 -16.87 12.36
CA GLN A 329 22.02 -15.63 13.12
C GLN A 329 20.63 -14.96 13.16
N LEU A 330 19.94 -14.90 12.02
CA LEU A 330 18.58 -14.37 11.95
C LEU A 330 17.62 -15.16 12.86
N LEU A 331 17.70 -16.48 12.83
CA LEU A 331 16.92 -17.37 13.70
C LEU A 331 17.18 -17.06 15.18
N THR A 332 18.46 -16.91 15.55
CA THR A 332 18.87 -16.60 16.92
C THR A 332 18.38 -15.23 17.36
N LEU A 333 18.45 -14.22 16.49
CA LEU A 333 17.98 -12.86 16.78
C LEU A 333 16.46 -12.83 16.93
N MET A 334 15.70 -13.52 16.09
CA MET A 334 14.24 -13.60 16.21
C MET A 334 13.80 -14.33 17.48
N ASP A 335 14.48 -15.41 17.85
CA ASP A 335 14.22 -16.14 19.10
C ASP A 335 14.63 -15.32 20.33
N GLY A 336 15.68 -14.48 20.18
CA GLY A 336 16.23 -13.62 21.23
C GLY A 336 15.41 -12.37 21.54
N LEU A 337 14.47 -11.96 20.67
CA LEU A 337 13.61 -10.83 20.93
C LEU A 337 12.82 -11.04 22.22
N LYS A 338 13.09 -10.23 23.24
CA LYS A 338 12.44 -10.34 24.55
C LYS A 338 10.94 -10.05 24.42
N GLN A 339 10.12 -10.76 25.19
CA GLN A 339 8.64 -10.58 25.16
C GLN A 339 8.17 -9.17 25.55
N ARG A 340 9.05 -8.35 26.11
CA ARG A 340 8.75 -6.98 26.59
C ARG A 340 9.14 -5.90 25.59
N THR A 341 9.90 -6.23 24.54
CA THR A 341 10.27 -5.26 23.51
C THR A 341 9.11 -5.09 22.55
N HIS A 342 8.67 -3.84 22.35
CA HIS A 342 7.64 -3.48 21.37
C HIS A 342 8.27 -3.41 19.96
N VAL A 343 8.85 -4.54 19.51
CA VAL A 343 9.47 -4.69 18.20
C VAL A 343 8.72 -5.74 17.43
N VAL A 344 8.33 -5.41 16.20
CA VAL A 344 7.67 -6.31 15.25
C VAL A 344 8.59 -6.47 14.05
N VAL A 345 8.82 -7.71 13.62
CA VAL A 345 9.59 -8.02 12.41
C VAL A 345 8.62 -8.30 11.28
N MET A 346 8.73 -7.56 10.20
CA MET A 346 7.99 -7.82 8.96
C MET A 346 9.00 -8.24 7.90
N ALA A 347 8.66 -9.21 7.07
CA ALA A 347 9.48 -9.59 5.93
C ALA A 347 8.65 -9.66 4.66
N ALA A 348 9.28 -9.42 3.52
CA ALA A 348 8.67 -9.58 2.22
C ALA A 348 9.44 -10.57 1.36
N THR A 349 8.70 -11.34 0.57
CA THR A 349 9.27 -12.25 -0.44
C THR A 349 8.35 -12.38 -1.64
N ASN A 350 8.95 -12.53 -2.81
CA ASN A 350 8.19 -12.87 -4.02
C ASN A 350 7.98 -14.40 -4.15
N ARG A 351 8.79 -15.20 -3.47
CA ARG A 351 8.81 -16.67 -3.59
C ARG A 351 8.72 -17.33 -2.21
N PRO A 352 7.53 -17.47 -1.61
CA PRO A 352 7.38 -18.02 -0.26
C PRO A 352 7.89 -19.46 -0.16
N ASN A 353 7.84 -20.22 -1.26
CA ASN A 353 8.31 -21.59 -1.31
C ASN A 353 9.85 -21.72 -1.32
N SER A 354 10.60 -20.65 -1.59
CA SER A 354 12.06 -20.65 -1.57
C SER A 354 12.65 -20.36 -0.18
N VAL A 355 11.86 -19.80 0.73
CA VAL A 355 12.30 -19.45 2.09
C VAL A 355 12.46 -20.70 2.98
N ASP A 356 13.49 -20.70 3.85
CA ASP A 356 13.75 -21.81 4.80
C ASP A 356 12.52 -22.05 5.71
N PRO A 357 11.98 -23.28 5.76
CA PRO A 357 10.84 -23.63 6.61
C PRO A 357 11.06 -23.35 8.11
N ALA A 358 12.32 -23.29 8.56
CA ALA A 358 12.64 -22.97 9.95
C ALA A 358 12.23 -21.53 10.35
N LEU A 359 12.20 -20.59 9.40
CA LEU A 359 11.72 -19.22 9.63
C LEU A 359 10.19 -19.14 9.69
N ARG A 360 9.47 -20.03 9.03
CA ARG A 360 8.00 -20.07 8.93
C ARG A 360 7.37 -20.89 10.06
N ARG A 361 7.96 -20.83 11.27
CA ARG A 361 7.46 -21.53 12.48
C ARG A 361 6.88 -20.55 13.47
N PHE A 362 6.02 -21.06 14.37
CA PHE A 362 5.49 -20.26 15.48
C PHE A 362 6.59 -19.60 16.32
N GLY A 363 6.37 -18.33 16.67
CA GLY A 363 7.33 -17.50 17.38
C GLY A 363 8.33 -16.76 16.49
N ARG A 364 8.33 -17.00 15.16
CA ARG A 364 9.14 -16.32 14.14
C ARG A 364 8.20 -15.65 13.15
N PHE A 365 8.20 -16.04 11.86
CA PHE A 365 7.18 -15.62 10.89
C PHE A 365 6.00 -16.60 10.98
N ASP A 366 5.18 -16.41 11.99
CA ASP A 366 4.04 -17.27 12.28
C ASP A 366 2.76 -16.86 11.53
N ARG A 367 2.77 -15.66 10.97
CA ARG A 367 1.67 -15.15 10.15
C ARG A 367 2.15 -14.81 8.75
N GLU A 368 1.44 -15.36 7.78
CA GLU A 368 1.69 -15.16 6.36
C GLU A 368 0.49 -14.43 5.75
N ILE A 369 0.76 -13.34 5.03
CA ILE A 369 -0.27 -12.51 4.41
C ILE A 369 0.02 -12.46 2.91
N ASP A 370 -0.94 -12.92 2.12
CA ASP A 370 -0.89 -12.89 0.66
C ASP A 370 -1.29 -11.50 0.14
N ILE A 371 -0.35 -10.83 -0.51
CA ILE A 371 -0.62 -9.59 -1.28
C ILE A 371 -0.59 -9.97 -2.76
N GLY A 372 -1.71 -10.54 -3.21
CA GLY A 372 -1.88 -11.03 -4.57
C GLY A 372 -2.15 -9.93 -5.60
N ILE A 373 -2.55 -10.36 -6.80
CA ILE A 373 -2.98 -9.46 -7.86
C ILE A 373 -4.33 -8.84 -7.47
N PRO A 374 -4.52 -7.52 -7.63
CA PRO A 374 -5.76 -6.84 -7.24
C PRO A 374 -6.93 -7.22 -8.15
N ASP A 375 -8.12 -7.36 -7.56
CA ASP A 375 -9.40 -7.49 -8.27
C ASP A 375 -9.81 -6.18 -8.98
N SER A 376 -10.89 -6.19 -9.74
CA SER A 376 -11.35 -5.02 -10.50
C SER A 376 -11.58 -3.80 -9.60
N THR A 377 -12.19 -4.00 -8.42
CA THR A 377 -12.40 -2.93 -7.44
C THR A 377 -11.10 -2.43 -6.85
N GLY A 378 -10.15 -3.33 -6.58
CA GLY A 378 -8.82 -2.98 -6.11
C GLY A 378 -8.00 -2.22 -7.15
N ARG A 379 -8.10 -2.61 -8.44
CA ARG A 379 -7.45 -1.87 -9.53
C ARG A 379 -8.01 -0.46 -9.68
N LEU A 380 -9.34 -0.30 -9.55
CA LEU A 380 -9.97 1.01 -9.55
C LEU A 380 -9.43 1.90 -8.41
N GLU A 381 -9.34 1.38 -7.18
CA GLU A 381 -8.76 2.11 -6.04
C GLU A 381 -7.32 2.54 -6.30
N ILE A 382 -6.49 1.64 -6.84
CA ILE A 382 -5.09 1.94 -7.18
C ILE A 382 -5.01 3.03 -8.25
N MET A 383 -5.82 2.94 -9.31
CA MET A 383 -5.85 3.97 -10.35
C MET A 383 -6.31 5.31 -9.80
N GLN A 384 -7.35 5.36 -8.95
CA GLN A 384 -7.80 6.59 -8.30
C GLN A 384 -6.69 7.24 -7.48
N ILE A 385 -5.85 6.44 -6.81
CA ILE A 385 -4.69 6.95 -6.06
C ILE A 385 -3.67 7.58 -7.01
N HIS A 386 -3.31 6.90 -8.10
CA HIS A 386 -2.31 7.40 -9.04
C HIS A 386 -2.80 8.57 -9.88
N THR A 387 -4.09 8.64 -10.18
CA THR A 387 -4.69 9.74 -10.95
C THR A 387 -5.11 10.94 -10.10
N LYS A 388 -5.01 10.85 -8.76
CA LYS A 388 -5.44 11.91 -7.83
C LYS A 388 -4.84 13.29 -8.12
N ASN A 389 -3.59 13.34 -8.58
CA ASN A 389 -2.88 14.56 -8.91
C ASN A 389 -2.86 14.87 -10.42
N MET A 390 -3.52 14.02 -11.22
CA MET A 390 -3.57 14.18 -12.68
C MET A 390 -4.83 14.96 -13.06
N LYS A 391 -4.73 15.80 -14.07
CA LYS A 391 -5.89 16.47 -14.65
C LYS A 391 -6.51 15.55 -15.68
N LEU A 392 -7.62 14.92 -15.34
CA LEU A 392 -8.38 14.04 -16.21
C LEU A 392 -9.44 14.86 -16.96
N SER A 393 -9.75 14.45 -18.18
CA SER A 393 -10.90 14.94 -18.94
C SER A 393 -12.18 14.23 -18.45
N ASP A 394 -13.34 14.86 -18.65
CA ASP A 394 -14.65 14.33 -18.22
C ASP A 394 -15.06 13.03 -18.95
N ASP A 395 -14.39 12.69 -20.06
CA ASP A 395 -14.62 11.47 -20.84
C ASP A 395 -13.93 10.23 -20.28
N VAL A 396 -13.06 10.35 -19.25
CA VAL A 396 -12.29 9.24 -18.71
C VAL A 396 -13.11 8.41 -17.73
N ASP A 397 -13.35 7.15 -18.11
CA ASP A 397 -14.00 6.16 -17.25
C ASP A 397 -12.97 5.19 -16.68
N LEU A 398 -12.57 5.44 -15.41
CA LEU A 398 -11.60 4.61 -14.69
C LEU A 398 -12.15 3.21 -14.38
N GLU A 399 -13.47 3.04 -14.21
CA GLU A 399 -14.08 1.74 -13.93
C GLU A 399 -13.90 0.81 -15.12
N ARG A 400 -14.13 1.32 -16.31
CA ARG A 400 -13.93 0.58 -17.55
C ARG A 400 -12.48 0.15 -17.73
N ILE A 401 -11.53 1.06 -17.51
CA ILE A 401 -10.09 0.75 -17.60
C ILE A 401 -9.72 -0.31 -16.55
N ALA A 402 -10.26 -0.23 -15.33
CA ALA A 402 -10.04 -1.23 -14.29
C ALA A 402 -10.59 -2.62 -14.67
N MET A 403 -11.65 -2.69 -15.42
CA MET A 403 -12.17 -3.95 -15.96
C MET A 403 -11.26 -4.51 -17.06
N GLU A 404 -10.73 -3.68 -17.95
CA GLU A 404 -9.89 -4.08 -19.08
C GLU A 404 -8.46 -4.48 -18.67
N THR A 405 -7.96 -4.05 -17.48
CA THR A 405 -6.60 -4.31 -16.99
C THR A 405 -6.45 -5.61 -16.20
N HIS A 406 -6.91 -6.74 -16.74
CA HIS A 406 -6.77 -8.04 -16.09
C HIS A 406 -5.30 -8.40 -15.84
N GLY A 407 -4.98 -8.94 -14.65
CA GLY A 407 -3.64 -9.41 -14.32
C GLY A 407 -2.58 -8.32 -14.07
N HIS A 408 -2.95 -7.04 -14.15
CA HIS A 408 -2.04 -5.94 -13.83
C HIS A 408 -1.85 -5.80 -12.32
N VAL A 409 -0.61 -5.66 -11.88
CA VAL A 409 -0.26 -5.35 -10.50
C VAL A 409 -0.20 -3.83 -10.27
N GLY A 410 -0.05 -3.40 -9.02
CA GLY A 410 -0.02 -1.98 -8.69
C GLY A 410 1.04 -1.18 -9.46
N ALA A 411 2.23 -1.75 -9.65
CA ALA A 411 3.31 -1.13 -10.44
C ALA A 411 2.94 -0.96 -11.92
N ASP A 412 2.22 -1.93 -12.50
CA ASP A 412 1.79 -1.85 -13.90
C ASP A 412 0.73 -0.77 -14.10
N LEU A 413 -0.21 -0.64 -13.14
CA LEU A 413 -1.22 0.40 -13.16
C LEU A 413 -0.61 1.80 -13.00
N ALA A 414 0.41 1.94 -12.15
CA ALA A 414 1.17 3.18 -12.03
C ALA A 414 1.89 3.55 -13.34
N ALA A 415 2.52 2.55 -13.99
CA ALA A 415 3.17 2.73 -15.28
C ALA A 415 2.15 3.10 -16.38
N LEU A 416 0.97 2.46 -16.39
CA LEU A 416 -0.13 2.77 -17.30
C LEU A 416 -0.58 4.23 -17.17
N CYS A 417 -0.82 4.70 -15.95
CA CYS A 417 -1.21 6.09 -15.69
C CYS A 417 -0.11 7.07 -16.14
N SER A 418 1.15 6.74 -15.87
CA SER A 418 2.29 7.57 -16.29
C SER A 418 2.44 7.63 -17.81
N GLU A 419 2.26 6.51 -18.50
CA GLU A 419 2.35 6.46 -19.97
C GLU A 419 1.18 7.20 -20.63
N ALA A 420 -0.03 7.12 -20.07
CA ALA A 420 -1.17 7.91 -20.54
C ALA A 420 -0.91 9.43 -20.39
N ALA A 421 -0.32 9.84 -19.26
CA ALA A 421 0.07 11.23 -19.05
C ALA A 421 1.16 11.71 -20.02
N LEU A 422 2.17 10.88 -20.26
CA LEU A 422 3.23 11.17 -21.23
C LEU A 422 2.67 11.26 -22.65
N GLN A 423 1.69 10.44 -23.01
CA GLN A 423 1.03 10.50 -24.31
C GLN A 423 0.24 11.80 -24.50
N ALA A 424 -0.45 12.27 -23.46
CA ALA A 424 -1.13 13.56 -23.48
C ALA A 424 -0.15 14.72 -23.68
N ILE A 425 1.04 14.65 -23.07
CA ILE A 425 2.12 15.63 -23.25
C ILE A 425 2.67 15.53 -24.68
N ARG A 426 2.98 14.32 -25.18
CA ARG A 426 3.51 14.11 -26.55
C ARG A 426 2.60 14.71 -27.62
N LYS A 427 1.28 14.57 -27.49
CA LYS A 427 0.31 15.16 -28.43
C LYS A 427 0.40 16.68 -28.51
N LYS A 428 0.78 17.34 -27.42
CA LYS A 428 0.89 18.80 -27.35
C LYS A 428 2.32 19.33 -27.47
N MET A 429 3.30 18.44 -27.59
CA MET A 429 4.71 18.79 -27.69
C MET A 429 5.04 19.64 -28.93
N ILE A 430 4.23 19.52 -29.98
CA ILE A 430 4.34 20.35 -31.21
C ILE A 430 4.04 21.83 -30.91
N LEU A 431 3.27 22.11 -29.86
CA LEU A 431 2.87 23.47 -29.45
C LEU A 431 3.82 24.07 -28.39
N ILE A 432 4.74 23.26 -27.85
CA ILE A 432 5.68 23.67 -26.82
C ILE A 432 7.01 24.00 -27.49
N ASP A 433 7.46 25.25 -27.36
CA ASP A 433 8.81 25.62 -27.75
C ASP A 433 9.77 25.17 -26.65
N LEU A 434 10.72 24.29 -26.99
CA LEU A 434 11.69 23.74 -26.04
C LEU A 434 12.82 24.73 -25.69
N GLU A 435 12.94 25.84 -26.46
CA GLU A 435 13.96 26.87 -26.21
C GLU A 435 13.47 27.94 -25.22
N ASP A 436 12.16 28.06 -25.00
CA ASP A 436 11.59 28.99 -24.02
C ASP A 436 11.57 28.39 -22.60
N GLU A 437 12.15 29.06 -21.63
CA GLU A 437 12.11 28.67 -20.21
C GLU A 437 10.71 28.84 -19.57
N SER A 438 9.80 29.57 -20.20
CA SER A 438 8.44 29.81 -19.70
C SER A 438 7.41 29.11 -20.55
N ILE A 439 6.65 28.19 -19.93
CA ILE A 439 5.51 27.53 -20.57
C ILE A 439 4.27 28.40 -20.39
N ASP A 440 3.52 28.61 -21.48
CA ASP A 440 2.30 29.40 -21.48
C ASP A 440 1.24 28.83 -20.53
N ALA A 441 0.68 29.68 -19.66
CA ALA A 441 -0.29 29.26 -18.64
C ALA A 441 -1.58 28.68 -19.27
N ASP A 442 -1.98 29.18 -20.45
CA ASP A 442 -3.15 28.67 -21.17
C ASP A 442 -2.90 27.26 -21.71
N LEU A 443 -1.69 26.97 -22.12
CA LEU A 443 -1.28 25.64 -22.57
C LEU A 443 -1.26 24.64 -21.41
N LEU A 444 -0.75 25.03 -20.24
CA LEU A 444 -0.79 24.22 -19.02
C LEU A 444 -2.24 23.94 -18.57
N ASN A 445 -3.11 24.95 -18.68
CA ASN A 445 -4.54 24.79 -18.35
C ASN A 445 -5.28 23.87 -19.34
N SER A 446 -4.82 23.78 -20.58
CA SER A 446 -5.40 22.93 -21.62
C SER A 446 -4.91 21.48 -21.58
N LEU A 447 -3.87 21.16 -20.78
CA LEU A 447 -3.41 19.79 -20.59
C LEU A 447 -4.42 19.01 -19.78
N ALA A 448 -5.00 17.95 -20.36
CA ALA A 448 -5.83 16.97 -19.70
C ALA A 448 -5.61 15.61 -20.37
N VAL A 449 -5.62 14.56 -19.59
CA VAL A 449 -5.50 13.19 -20.08
C VAL A 449 -6.88 12.71 -20.52
N THR A 450 -6.99 12.19 -21.75
CA THR A 450 -8.23 11.72 -22.35
C THR A 450 -8.35 10.20 -22.32
N MET A 451 -9.54 9.66 -22.57
CA MET A 451 -9.76 8.22 -22.67
C MET A 451 -8.94 7.57 -23.79
N ASP A 452 -8.69 8.29 -24.88
CA ASP A 452 -7.87 7.77 -26.00
C ASP A 452 -6.39 7.62 -25.62
N ASP A 453 -5.88 8.45 -24.69
CA ASP A 453 -4.51 8.31 -24.18
C ASP A 453 -4.38 7.04 -23.33
N PHE A 454 -5.39 6.74 -22.52
CA PHE A 454 -5.44 5.49 -21.76
C PHE A 454 -5.57 4.26 -22.66
N ARG A 455 -6.38 4.30 -23.71
CA ARG A 455 -6.49 3.19 -24.68
C ARG A 455 -5.18 2.94 -25.41
N TRP A 456 -4.48 4.01 -25.78
CA TRP A 456 -3.16 3.88 -26.39
C TRP A 456 -2.16 3.26 -25.40
N ALA A 457 -2.15 3.71 -24.15
CA ALA A 457 -1.30 3.19 -23.11
C ALA A 457 -1.59 1.71 -22.78
N LEU A 458 -2.86 1.30 -22.79
CA LEU A 458 -3.28 -0.11 -22.65
C LEU A 458 -2.69 -0.99 -23.77
N GLY A 459 -2.66 -0.50 -25.01
CA GLY A 459 -2.05 -1.22 -26.13
C GLY A 459 -0.53 -1.42 -26.01
N GLN A 460 0.15 -0.60 -25.21
CA GLN A 460 1.60 -0.70 -24.95
C GLN A 460 1.93 -1.46 -23.65
N SER A 461 0.97 -1.55 -22.72
CA SER A 461 1.18 -2.13 -21.39
C SER A 461 0.95 -3.63 -21.43
N ASN A 462 1.96 -4.38 -20.96
CA ASN A 462 1.83 -5.82 -20.71
C ASN A 462 1.96 -6.11 -19.22
N PRO A 463 1.10 -6.94 -18.62
CA PRO A 463 1.13 -7.25 -17.19
C PRO A 463 2.46 -7.91 -16.79
N SER A 464 3.14 -7.33 -15.79
CA SER A 464 4.46 -7.79 -15.34
C SER A 464 4.41 -9.11 -14.60
N ALA A 465 3.33 -9.37 -13.86
CA ALA A 465 3.14 -10.63 -13.14
C ALA A 465 3.12 -11.86 -14.06
N LEU A 466 2.81 -11.63 -15.33
CA LEU A 466 2.68 -12.67 -16.34
C LEU A 466 3.93 -12.80 -17.23
N ARG A 467 4.90 -11.87 -17.13
CA ARG A 467 6.14 -11.91 -17.95
C ARG A 467 7.04 -13.12 -17.64
N GLU A 468 7.02 -13.62 -16.41
CA GLU A 468 7.80 -14.81 -16.02
C GLU A 468 7.15 -16.13 -16.45
N THR A 469 5.88 -16.12 -16.81
CA THR A 469 5.16 -17.23 -17.44
C THR A 469 4.88 -16.84 -18.87
N LEU A 470 4.98 -17.76 -19.82
CA LEU A 470 4.55 -17.55 -21.21
C LEU A 470 3.02 -17.37 -21.25
N VAL A 471 2.55 -16.23 -20.73
CA VAL A 471 1.16 -15.84 -20.82
C VAL A 471 1.01 -15.07 -22.12
N GLU A 472 0.40 -15.72 -23.07
CA GLU A 472 -0.02 -15.09 -24.30
C GLU A 472 -1.41 -14.51 -24.06
N VAL A 473 -1.65 -13.26 -24.44
CA VAL A 473 -3.01 -12.77 -24.69
C VAL A 473 -3.30 -13.17 -26.13
N PRO A 474 -4.08 -14.21 -26.37
CA PRO A 474 -4.29 -14.68 -27.73
C PRO A 474 -5.16 -13.68 -28.49
N GLN A 475 -4.72 -13.28 -29.66
CA GLN A 475 -5.49 -12.41 -30.58
C GLN A 475 -6.35 -13.20 -31.58
N VAL A 476 -6.70 -14.45 -31.24
CA VAL A 476 -7.46 -15.34 -32.11
C VAL A 476 -8.94 -15.24 -31.79
N ASN A 477 -9.76 -14.92 -32.78
CA ASN A 477 -11.22 -14.84 -32.65
C ASN A 477 -11.88 -16.12 -33.17
N TRP A 478 -13.16 -16.33 -32.82
CA TRP A 478 -13.95 -17.44 -33.34
C TRP A 478 -14.09 -17.40 -34.87
N GLU A 479 -14.00 -16.23 -35.48
CA GLU A 479 -14.08 -16.05 -36.96
C GLU A 479 -12.86 -16.65 -37.68
N ASP A 480 -11.71 -16.74 -37.00
CA ASP A 480 -10.47 -17.33 -37.53
C ASP A 480 -10.53 -18.86 -37.60
N ILE A 481 -11.56 -19.46 -37.00
CA ILE A 481 -11.73 -20.92 -36.92
C ILE A 481 -12.93 -21.32 -37.81
N GLY A 482 -12.64 -21.98 -38.90
CA GLY A 482 -13.70 -22.51 -39.81
C GLY A 482 -14.24 -23.86 -39.33
N GLY A 483 -15.56 -24.02 -39.39
CA GLY A 483 -16.26 -25.27 -39.02
C GLY A 483 -16.31 -25.53 -37.51
N LEU A 484 -16.55 -26.76 -37.09
CA LEU A 484 -16.59 -27.21 -35.69
C LEU A 484 -17.65 -26.49 -34.83
N GLU A 485 -18.81 -26.16 -35.41
CA GLU A 485 -19.89 -25.40 -34.75
C GLU A 485 -20.37 -26.08 -33.45
N GLU A 486 -20.51 -27.41 -33.45
CA GLU A 486 -20.92 -28.15 -32.25
C GLU A 486 -19.86 -28.05 -31.14
N VAL A 487 -18.56 -28.19 -31.49
CA VAL A 487 -17.47 -28.08 -30.52
C VAL A 487 -17.35 -26.66 -29.95
N LYS A 488 -17.53 -25.64 -30.78
CA LYS A 488 -17.56 -24.24 -30.35
C LYS A 488 -18.67 -24.02 -29.31
N ARG A 489 -19.86 -24.52 -29.59
CA ARG A 489 -21.01 -24.42 -28.71
C ARG A 489 -20.79 -25.15 -27.37
N GLU A 490 -20.28 -26.37 -27.40
CA GLU A 490 -19.94 -27.12 -26.18
C GLU A 490 -18.90 -26.38 -25.33
N LEU A 491 -17.89 -25.79 -25.96
CA LEU A 491 -16.87 -25.02 -25.26
C LEU A 491 -17.45 -23.74 -24.65
N GLN A 492 -18.35 -23.05 -25.31
CA GLN A 492 -19.05 -21.90 -24.75
C GLN A 492 -19.85 -22.29 -23.52
N GLU A 493 -20.58 -23.40 -23.57
CA GLU A 493 -21.38 -23.88 -22.45
C GLU A 493 -20.52 -24.33 -21.25
N LEU A 494 -19.36 -24.97 -21.50
CA LEU A 494 -18.52 -25.56 -20.45
C LEU A 494 -17.51 -24.57 -19.84
N VAL A 495 -17.02 -23.60 -20.60
CA VAL A 495 -15.93 -22.71 -20.19
C VAL A 495 -16.40 -21.27 -20.07
N GLN A 496 -17.08 -20.72 -21.10
CA GLN A 496 -17.46 -19.32 -21.15
C GLN A 496 -18.56 -18.99 -20.13
N TYR A 497 -19.67 -19.75 -20.13
CA TYR A 497 -20.80 -19.44 -19.26
C TYR A 497 -20.49 -19.51 -17.76
N PRO A 498 -19.67 -20.45 -17.25
CA PRO A 498 -19.26 -20.44 -15.83
C PRO A 498 -18.41 -19.24 -15.44
N VAL A 499 -17.62 -18.68 -16.37
CA VAL A 499 -16.78 -17.50 -16.12
C VAL A 499 -17.63 -16.23 -16.15
N GLU A 500 -18.54 -16.10 -17.13
CA GLU A 500 -19.39 -14.91 -17.28
C GLU A 500 -20.52 -14.85 -16.24
N TYR A 501 -21.10 -16.00 -15.87
CA TYR A 501 -22.30 -16.07 -15.02
C TYR A 501 -22.13 -16.98 -13.80
N PRO A 502 -21.12 -16.79 -12.95
CA PRO A 502 -20.84 -17.68 -11.80
C PRO A 502 -22.02 -17.76 -10.82
N ASP A 503 -22.73 -16.65 -10.62
CA ASP A 503 -23.86 -16.57 -9.69
C ASP A 503 -25.06 -17.44 -10.12
N LYS A 504 -25.26 -17.61 -11.43
CA LYS A 504 -26.33 -18.49 -11.93
C LYS A 504 -26.05 -19.95 -11.62
N PHE A 505 -24.80 -20.40 -11.79
CA PHE A 505 -24.39 -21.76 -11.46
C PHE A 505 -24.56 -22.06 -9.96
N LEU A 506 -24.18 -21.10 -9.11
CA LEU A 506 -24.37 -21.22 -7.65
C LEU A 506 -25.86 -21.31 -7.27
N LYS A 507 -26.74 -20.50 -7.90
CA LYS A 507 -28.18 -20.54 -7.65
C LYS A 507 -28.83 -21.86 -8.01
N PHE A 508 -28.34 -22.53 -9.08
CA PHE A 508 -28.83 -23.83 -9.49
C PHE A 508 -28.12 -25.00 -8.79
N GLY A 509 -27.14 -24.72 -7.92
CA GLY A 509 -26.38 -25.76 -7.22
C GLY A 509 -25.50 -26.62 -8.15
N MET A 510 -25.17 -26.09 -9.33
CA MET A 510 -24.35 -26.77 -10.33
C MET A 510 -22.88 -26.45 -10.11
N THR A 511 -22.03 -27.46 -10.10
CA THR A 511 -20.57 -27.28 -10.10
C THR A 511 -20.07 -27.25 -11.54
N PRO A 512 -19.43 -26.14 -11.99
CA PRO A 512 -18.90 -26.07 -13.34
C PRO A 512 -17.79 -27.10 -13.58
N SER A 513 -17.65 -27.55 -14.83
CA SER A 513 -16.55 -28.43 -15.22
C SER A 513 -15.22 -27.70 -15.06
N ARG A 514 -14.23 -28.39 -14.47
CA ARG A 514 -12.90 -27.81 -14.20
C ARG A 514 -11.86 -28.15 -15.24
N GLY A 515 -12.17 -29.04 -16.18
CA GLY A 515 -11.23 -29.44 -17.21
C GLY A 515 -11.93 -30.03 -18.43
N VAL A 516 -11.39 -29.70 -19.60
CA VAL A 516 -11.85 -30.19 -20.91
C VAL A 516 -10.66 -30.83 -21.63
N LEU A 517 -10.84 -32.02 -22.16
CA LEU A 517 -9.82 -32.73 -22.92
C LEU A 517 -10.08 -32.61 -24.43
N PHE A 518 -9.14 -31.97 -25.14
CA PHE A 518 -9.15 -31.94 -26.60
C PHE A 518 -8.40 -33.15 -27.17
N TYR A 519 -9.05 -33.94 -27.97
CA TYR A 519 -8.42 -35.07 -28.64
C TYR A 519 -8.70 -35.04 -30.15
N GLY A 520 -7.81 -35.64 -30.93
CA GLY A 520 -7.89 -35.69 -32.37
C GLY A 520 -6.53 -35.68 -33.06
N PRO A 521 -6.49 -35.87 -34.38
CA PRO A 521 -5.25 -35.92 -35.14
C PRO A 521 -4.45 -34.60 -35.06
N PRO A 522 -3.16 -34.61 -35.35
CA PRO A 522 -2.34 -33.40 -35.37
C PRO A 522 -2.83 -32.44 -36.47
N GLY A 523 -2.73 -31.13 -36.28
CA GLY A 523 -3.13 -30.13 -37.26
C GLY A 523 -4.61 -29.76 -37.26
N CYS A 524 -5.46 -30.36 -36.41
CA CYS A 524 -6.91 -30.05 -36.35
C CYS A 524 -7.27 -28.77 -35.60
N GLY A 525 -6.30 -27.92 -35.23
CA GLY A 525 -6.57 -26.64 -34.59
C GLY A 525 -6.87 -26.70 -33.07
N LYS A 526 -6.50 -27.77 -32.35
CA LYS A 526 -6.73 -27.88 -30.89
C LYS A 526 -6.18 -26.72 -30.09
N THR A 527 -4.93 -26.34 -30.33
CA THR A 527 -4.25 -25.21 -29.67
C THR A 527 -4.89 -23.88 -30.08
N LEU A 528 -5.36 -23.76 -31.33
CA LEU A 528 -6.02 -22.56 -31.85
C LEU A 528 -7.39 -22.37 -31.20
N LEU A 529 -8.17 -23.45 -31.02
CA LEU A 529 -9.43 -23.44 -30.28
C LEU A 529 -9.27 -23.00 -28.83
N ALA A 530 -8.22 -23.49 -28.14
CA ALA A 530 -7.93 -23.10 -26.77
C ALA A 530 -7.58 -21.62 -26.66
N LYS A 531 -6.86 -21.07 -27.63
CA LYS A 531 -6.53 -19.65 -27.70
C LYS A 531 -7.78 -18.80 -27.98
N ALA A 532 -8.65 -19.22 -28.88
CA ALA A 532 -9.87 -18.49 -29.20
C ALA A 532 -10.84 -18.38 -28.00
N ILE A 533 -11.03 -19.49 -27.25
CA ILE A 533 -11.91 -19.43 -26.08
C ILE A 533 -11.33 -18.57 -24.97
N ALA A 534 -10.01 -18.53 -24.81
CA ALA A 534 -9.37 -17.65 -23.84
C ALA A 534 -9.57 -16.16 -24.18
N ASN A 535 -9.50 -15.82 -25.45
CA ASN A 535 -9.76 -14.46 -25.92
C ASN A 535 -11.23 -14.05 -25.71
N GLU A 536 -12.17 -14.90 -26.07
CA GLU A 536 -13.60 -14.64 -25.86
C GLU A 536 -14.00 -14.48 -24.38
N CYS A 537 -13.43 -15.32 -23.52
CA CYS A 537 -13.64 -15.23 -22.07
C CYS A 537 -12.90 -14.05 -21.43
N GLN A 538 -12.09 -13.30 -22.17
CA GLN A 538 -11.16 -12.28 -21.64
C GLN A 538 -10.33 -12.82 -20.46
N ALA A 539 -9.96 -14.10 -20.54
CA ALA A 539 -9.20 -14.80 -19.51
C ALA A 539 -7.72 -14.87 -19.89
N ASN A 540 -6.87 -14.85 -18.89
CA ASN A 540 -5.44 -15.07 -19.08
C ASN A 540 -5.19 -16.48 -19.60
N PHE A 541 -4.27 -16.63 -20.56
CA PHE A 541 -3.95 -17.90 -21.18
C PHE A 541 -2.53 -18.34 -20.85
N VAL A 542 -2.40 -19.46 -20.14
CA VAL A 542 -1.10 -20.05 -19.78
C VAL A 542 -0.93 -21.34 -20.55
N SER A 543 -0.03 -21.34 -21.53
CA SER A 543 0.28 -22.53 -22.35
C SER A 543 1.54 -23.22 -21.80
N ILE A 544 1.45 -24.52 -21.60
CA ILE A 544 2.54 -25.34 -21.11
C ILE A 544 2.70 -26.53 -22.06
N LYS A 545 3.90 -26.67 -22.63
CA LYS A 545 4.22 -27.82 -23.46
C LYS A 545 4.71 -28.97 -22.60
N GLY A 546 4.20 -30.19 -22.85
CA GLY A 546 4.57 -31.37 -22.12
C GLY A 546 6.08 -31.64 -22.02
N PRO A 547 6.84 -31.54 -23.12
CA PRO A 547 8.31 -31.72 -23.09
C PRO A 547 9.02 -30.68 -22.20
N GLU A 548 8.53 -29.45 -22.12
CA GLU A 548 9.12 -28.42 -21.26
C GLU A 548 9.00 -28.77 -19.78
N MET A 549 7.87 -29.35 -19.38
CA MET A 549 7.72 -29.90 -18.03
C MET A 549 8.64 -31.09 -17.74
N LEU A 550 9.00 -31.86 -18.75
CA LEU A 550 9.89 -32.99 -18.60
C LEU A 550 11.38 -32.62 -18.56
N THR A 551 11.79 -31.57 -19.27
CA THR A 551 13.20 -31.11 -19.30
C THR A 551 13.62 -30.35 -18.02
N MET A 552 12.70 -29.88 -17.23
CA MET A 552 12.95 -29.34 -15.87
C MET A 552 13.21 -30.42 -14.81
N TRP A 553 13.66 -31.60 -15.17
CA TRP A 553 13.39 -32.93 -14.62
C TRP A 553 14.42 -33.58 -13.69
N PHE A 554 15.33 -32.95 -13.09
CA PHE A 554 16.11 -33.61 -12.03
C PHE A 554 15.98 -32.88 -10.68
N GLY A 555 14.88 -33.17 -9.97
CA GLY A 555 14.67 -32.80 -8.56
C GLY A 555 13.71 -31.66 -8.27
N GLU A 556 13.27 -30.87 -9.26
CA GLU A 556 12.43 -29.67 -9.05
C GLU A 556 11.00 -29.80 -9.62
N SER A 557 10.63 -30.89 -10.25
CA SER A 557 9.40 -31.03 -11.03
C SER A 557 8.10 -30.87 -10.25
N GLU A 558 8.01 -31.37 -9.01
CA GLU A 558 6.80 -31.21 -8.20
C GLU A 558 6.60 -29.75 -7.74
N ALA A 559 7.69 -29.05 -7.43
CA ALA A 559 7.63 -27.65 -7.04
C ALA A 559 7.19 -26.77 -8.22
N ASN A 560 7.72 -27.03 -9.41
CA ASN A 560 7.40 -26.26 -10.61
C ASN A 560 5.93 -26.46 -11.05
N VAL A 561 5.38 -27.68 -10.94
CA VAL A 561 3.96 -27.92 -11.20
C VAL A 561 3.08 -27.16 -10.21
N ARG A 562 3.42 -27.18 -8.94
CA ARG A 562 2.69 -26.40 -7.92
C ARG A 562 2.77 -24.90 -8.20
N ASP A 563 3.96 -24.40 -8.54
CA ASP A 563 4.17 -22.98 -8.86
C ASP A 563 3.32 -22.53 -10.07
N VAL A 564 3.19 -23.39 -11.09
CA VAL A 564 2.31 -23.11 -12.25
C VAL A 564 0.84 -23.00 -11.83
N PHE A 565 0.35 -23.95 -11.03
CA PHE A 565 -1.04 -23.89 -10.55
C PHE A 565 -1.26 -22.72 -9.60
N ASP A 566 -0.29 -22.38 -8.75
CA ASP A 566 -0.37 -21.23 -7.87
C ASP A 566 -0.37 -19.91 -8.66
N LYS A 567 0.45 -19.81 -9.71
CA LYS A 567 0.43 -18.67 -10.64
C LYS A 567 -0.89 -18.59 -11.41
N ALA A 568 -1.44 -19.70 -11.88
CA ALA A 568 -2.73 -19.72 -12.56
C ALA A 568 -3.87 -19.28 -11.64
N ARG A 569 -3.85 -19.67 -10.35
CA ARG A 569 -4.83 -19.19 -9.35
C ARG A 569 -4.71 -17.70 -9.08
N GLN A 570 -3.49 -17.18 -9.02
CA GLN A 570 -3.24 -15.75 -8.83
C GLN A 570 -3.65 -14.91 -10.05
N ALA A 571 -3.55 -15.50 -11.26
CA ALA A 571 -3.93 -14.85 -12.51
C ALA A 571 -5.41 -15.06 -12.89
N ALA A 572 -6.25 -15.55 -11.98
CA ALA A 572 -7.67 -15.81 -12.27
C ALA A 572 -8.43 -14.52 -12.70
N PRO A 573 -9.34 -14.59 -13.68
CA PRO A 573 -9.71 -15.77 -14.48
C PRO A 573 -8.61 -16.20 -15.46
N CYS A 574 -8.25 -17.49 -15.43
CA CYS A 574 -7.14 -18.03 -16.21
C CYS A 574 -7.48 -19.38 -16.82
N ILE A 575 -7.12 -19.58 -18.09
CA ILE A 575 -7.20 -20.85 -18.78
C ILE A 575 -5.79 -21.46 -18.85
N LEU A 576 -5.60 -22.60 -18.18
CA LEU A 576 -4.37 -23.33 -18.17
C LEU A 576 -4.44 -24.43 -19.25
N PHE A 577 -3.62 -24.31 -20.27
CA PHE A 577 -3.61 -25.24 -21.40
C PHE A 577 -2.34 -26.11 -21.38
N PHE A 578 -2.54 -27.43 -21.31
CA PHE A 578 -1.46 -28.41 -21.41
C PHE A 578 -1.43 -28.99 -22.82
N ASP A 579 -0.43 -28.60 -23.60
CA ASP A 579 -0.21 -29.18 -24.93
C ASP A 579 0.62 -30.47 -24.81
N GLU A 580 0.35 -31.44 -25.68
CA GLU A 580 1.04 -32.75 -25.66
C GLU A 580 0.99 -33.45 -24.27
N LEU A 581 -0.21 -33.53 -23.68
CA LEU A 581 -0.43 -34.12 -22.36
C LEU A 581 0.05 -35.59 -22.26
N ASP A 582 0.02 -36.32 -23.36
CA ASP A 582 0.52 -37.70 -23.50
C ASP A 582 2.01 -37.84 -23.18
N SER A 583 2.81 -36.79 -23.35
CA SER A 583 4.20 -36.77 -22.95
C SER A 583 4.38 -36.82 -21.42
N ILE A 584 3.44 -36.23 -20.68
CA ILE A 584 3.48 -36.14 -19.21
C ILE A 584 2.76 -37.33 -18.56
N ALA A 585 1.56 -37.64 -19.04
CA ALA A 585 0.68 -38.64 -18.46
C ALA A 585 0.71 -39.95 -19.27
N LYS A 586 1.69 -40.80 -19.01
CA LYS A 586 1.73 -42.14 -19.59
C LYS A 586 0.75 -43.07 -18.89
N ALA A 587 0.08 -43.95 -19.66
CA ALA A 587 -0.84 -44.95 -19.12
C ALA A 587 -0.17 -45.85 -18.10
N ARG A 588 -0.79 -46.06 -16.95
CA ARG A 588 -0.32 -47.02 -15.93
C ARG A 588 -0.51 -48.43 -16.48
N GLY A 589 0.56 -49.08 -16.95
CA GLY A 589 0.49 -50.51 -17.31
C GLY A 589 1.12 -50.94 -18.62
N GLY A 590 1.77 -50.07 -19.38
CA GLY A 590 2.42 -50.44 -20.63
C GLY A 590 3.95 -50.35 -20.58
N GLY A 591 4.64 -51.20 -19.84
CA GLY A 591 6.11 -51.17 -19.80
C GLY A 591 6.68 -52.26 -18.93
N GLY A 592 6.83 -53.46 -19.53
CA GLY A 592 7.72 -54.46 -19.00
C GLY A 592 9.18 -53.99 -19.14
N GLY A 593 9.91 -53.90 -18.03
CA GLY A 593 11.37 -53.91 -18.00
C GLY A 593 12.03 -52.54 -18.08
N ASP A 594 12.09 -51.80 -16.98
CA ASP A 594 13.37 -51.35 -16.46
C ASP A 594 13.23 -50.89 -15.00
N ALA A 595 14.08 -51.45 -14.15
CA ALA A 595 14.08 -51.20 -12.72
C ALA A 595 14.71 -49.84 -12.44
N GLY A 596 13.93 -48.88 -11.92
CA GLY A 596 14.53 -47.69 -11.35
C GLY A 596 13.72 -46.38 -11.28
N ALA A 597 12.52 -46.31 -11.83
CA ALA A 597 11.73 -45.08 -11.72
C ALA A 597 10.52 -45.29 -10.78
N ARG A 598 10.56 -44.73 -9.58
CA ARG A 598 9.39 -44.65 -8.71
C ARG A 598 8.30 -43.81 -9.42
N PRO A 599 7.06 -44.30 -9.46
CA PRO A 599 5.97 -43.54 -10.05
C PRO A 599 5.69 -42.30 -9.20
N THR A 600 5.93 -41.12 -9.75
CA THR A 600 5.54 -39.85 -9.15
C THR A 600 4.03 -39.77 -9.13
N VAL A 601 3.50 -39.65 -7.93
CA VAL A 601 2.08 -39.45 -7.64
C VAL A 601 1.73 -38.03 -8.01
N SER A 602 1.28 -37.80 -9.25
CA SER A 602 0.73 -36.49 -9.66
C SER A 602 -0.75 -36.55 -10.12
N SER A 603 -1.44 -37.68 -9.85
CA SER A 603 -2.82 -37.84 -10.34
C SER A 603 -3.91 -37.78 -9.26
N THR A 604 -3.65 -37.21 -8.10
CA THR A 604 -4.69 -37.05 -7.07
C THR A 604 -4.49 -35.75 -6.29
N ARG A 605 -4.92 -34.65 -6.90
CA ARG A 605 -5.54 -33.52 -6.20
C ARG A 605 -6.18 -32.60 -7.23
N SER A 606 -7.44 -32.88 -7.52
CA SER A 606 -8.41 -31.94 -8.06
C SER A 606 -8.70 -30.82 -7.05
#